data_2918cf6a8592112166477667fb980c98
#
_entry.id   2918cf6a8592112166477667fb980c98
#
_cell.length_a   1.000
_cell.length_b   1.000
_cell.length_c   1.000
_cell.angle_alpha   90.00
_cell.angle_beta   90.00
_cell.angle_gamma   90.00
#
_symmetry.space_group_name_H-M   'P 1'
#
loop_
_entity.id
_entity.type
_entity.pdbx_description
1 polymer ?
#
loop_
_entity_poly.entity_id
_entity_poly.type
_entity_poly.pdbx_seq_one_letter_code
_entity_poly.pdbx_strand_id
1 'polypeptide(L)'
;MGWLDGQVALVTGGGSGIGYAVVKRFVEEGARVGVLDRVAARAEQLRAEFGNMVVASGGDVAQLADNKRAVAETVGAFGRLDIFVGNAGVFDVYAPLAEFSEERLSAAFDELFGVNVKGCFFGAKAALPELIKTEGSMVFTASVAGLNSGGGGTLYTASKHAVVGLIKQLAVEVAPRVRVNGVAPGGTITDLRGLAVLHQDGSSQFTDPGTEERLSGGNPLQLALQPADIAGAYVFLSSRTSARGITGAIMTVDAGAMLRVPRRTPQNQ
;
A
#
# COMPACT_ATOMS: atom_id res chain seq x y z
N MET A 1 -18.56 -1.01 18.51
CA MET A 1 -17.12 -1.06 18.75
C MET A 1 -16.46 -1.58 17.47
N GLY A 2 -15.63 -0.76 16.83
CA GLY A 2 -14.95 -1.15 15.60
C GLY A 2 -13.79 -2.12 15.85
N TRP A 3 -13.28 -2.74 14.83
CA TRP A 3 -12.17 -3.72 14.93
C TRP A 3 -10.85 -3.11 15.38
N LEU A 4 -10.69 -1.78 15.21
CA LEU A 4 -9.48 -1.03 15.55
C LEU A 4 -9.72 0.01 16.66
N ASP A 5 -10.80 -0.13 17.41
CA ASP A 5 -11.18 0.82 18.44
C ASP A 5 -10.04 1.08 19.44
N GLY A 6 -9.73 2.37 19.67
CA GLY A 6 -8.65 2.81 20.57
C GLY A 6 -7.22 2.58 20.05
N GLN A 7 -7.02 2.02 18.84
CA GLN A 7 -5.71 1.86 18.24
C GLN A 7 -5.27 3.11 17.47
N VAL A 8 -3.96 3.25 17.28
CA VAL A 8 -3.32 4.33 16.53
C VAL A 8 -2.54 3.73 15.37
N ALA A 9 -2.81 4.22 14.16
CA ALA A 9 -2.12 3.80 12.95
C ALA A 9 -1.27 4.93 12.36
N LEU A 10 -0.22 4.57 11.60
CA LEU A 10 0.47 5.46 10.65
C LEU A 10 0.37 4.86 9.26
N VAL A 11 -0.15 5.64 8.29
CA VAL A 11 -0.32 5.23 6.89
C VAL A 11 0.55 6.10 5.99
N THR A 12 1.43 5.49 5.19
CA THR A 12 2.20 6.22 4.16
C THR A 12 1.44 6.26 2.84
N GLY A 13 1.49 7.41 2.14
CA GLY A 13 0.69 7.62 0.94
C GLY A 13 -0.82 7.61 1.22
N GLY A 14 -1.21 8.12 2.40
CA GLY A 14 -2.59 8.10 2.87
C GLY A 14 -3.50 9.17 2.24
N GLY A 15 -2.97 10.04 1.40
CA GLY A 15 -3.73 11.17 0.83
C GLY A 15 -4.53 10.83 -0.43
N SER A 16 -4.40 9.64 -1.02
CA SER A 16 -5.15 9.23 -2.21
C SER A 16 -5.28 7.72 -2.36
N GLY A 17 -6.12 7.28 -3.29
CA GLY A 17 -6.24 5.89 -3.71
C GLY A 17 -6.48 4.92 -2.56
N ILE A 18 -5.75 3.80 -2.56
CA ILE A 18 -5.87 2.77 -1.52
C ILE A 18 -5.51 3.32 -0.14
N GLY A 19 -4.45 4.14 -0.04
CA GLY A 19 -4.03 4.72 1.24
C GLY A 19 -5.11 5.58 1.88
N TYR A 20 -5.77 6.43 1.10
CA TYR A 20 -6.91 7.21 1.59
C TYR A 20 -8.08 6.33 2.04
N ALA A 21 -8.42 5.30 1.26
CA ALA A 21 -9.48 4.37 1.65
C ALA A 21 -9.15 3.61 2.95
N VAL A 22 -7.86 3.28 3.16
CA VAL A 22 -7.38 2.68 4.42
C VAL A 22 -7.52 3.67 5.57
N VAL A 23 -7.10 4.94 5.41
CA VAL A 23 -7.28 5.98 6.44
C VAL A 23 -8.74 6.12 6.83
N LYS A 24 -9.62 6.31 5.83
CA LYS A 24 -11.06 6.44 6.05
C LYS A 24 -11.63 5.23 6.79
N ARG A 25 -11.34 4.02 6.32
CA ARG A 25 -11.85 2.80 6.92
C ARG A 25 -11.30 2.59 8.34
N PHE A 26 -10.04 2.95 8.61
CA PHE A 26 -9.46 2.85 9.95
C PHE A 26 -10.16 3.79 10.95
N VAL A 27 -10.47 5.03 10.52
CA VAL A 27 -11.26 5.98 11.33
C VAL A 27 -12.67 5.44 11.58
N GLU A 28 -13.35 4.87 10.58
CA GLU A 28 -14.66 4.23 10.74
C GLU A 28 -14.62 3.04 11.72
N GLU A 29 -13.49 2.34 11.79
CA GLU A 29 -13.26 1.23 12.74
C GLU A 29 -12.75 1.69 14.13
N GLY A 30 -12.73 3.00 14.38
CA GLY A 30 -12.41 3.60 15.69
C GLY A 30 -10.92 3.86 15.93
N ALA A 31 -10.05 3.75 14.93
CA ALA A 31 -8.65 4.11 15.06
C ALA A 31 -8.42 5.62 14.88
N ARG A 32 -7.35 6.14 15.50
CA ARG A 32 -6.75 7.42 15.15
C ARG A 32 -5.61 7.20 14.18
N VAL A 33 -5.42 8.10 13.20
CA VAL A 33 -4.50 7.83 12.10
C VAL A 33 -3.51 8.98 11.88
N GLY A 34 -2.22 8.66 11.93
CA GLY A 34 -1.16 9.48 11.37
C GLY A 34 -1.02 9.20 9.87
N VAL A 35 -0.71 10.21 9.09
CA VAL A 35 -0.48 10.07 7.64
C VAL A 35 0.83 10.74 7.25
N LEU A 36 1.63 10.05 6.43
CA LEU A 36 2.76 10.63 5.71
C LEU A 36 2.43 10.64 4.22
N ASP A 37 2.30 11.84 3.61
CA ASP A 37 2.06 11.99 2.17
C ASP A 37 2.97 13.04 1.55
N ARG A 38 3.42 12.81 0.31
CA ARG A 38 4.28 13.75 -0.41
C ARG A 38 3.56 15.06 -0.77
N VAL A 39 2.25 15.00 -0.97
CA VAL A 39 1.44 16.13 -1.41
C VAL A 39 0.85 16.85 -0.19
N ALA A 40 1.41 17.99 0.19
CA ALA A 40 1.00 18.76 1.36
C ALA A 40 -0.48 19.13 1.38
N ALA A 41 -1.07 19.48 0.23
CA ALA A 41 -2.49 19.82 0.12
C ALA A 41 -3.41 18.66 0.53
N ARG A 42 -3.00 17.42 0.30
CA ARG A 42 -3.75 16.22 0.73
C ARG A 42 -3.77 16.07 2.26
N ALA A 43 -2.67 16.45 2.92
CA ALA A 43 -2.60 16.46 4.37
C ALA A 43 -3.62 17.46 4.99
N GLU A 44 -3.81 18.63 4.38
CA GLU A 44 -4.81 19.61 4.79
C GLU A 44 -6.24 19.10 4.57
N GLN A 45 -6.51 18.47 3.43
CA GLN A 45 -7.80 17.86 3.14
C GLN A 45 -8.17 16.78 4.16
N LEU A 46 -7.25 15.90 4.52
CA LEU A 46 -7.48 14.86 5.52
C LEU A 46 -7.80 15.45 6.91
N ARG A 47 -7.09 16.51 7.32
CA ARG A 47 -7.39 17.19 8.60
C ARG A 47 -8.77 17.85 8.58
N ALA A 48 -9.17 18.46 7.46
CA ALA A 48 -10.48 19.07 7.32
C ALA A 48 -11.61 18.02 7.36
N GLU A 49 -11.40 16.87 6.75
CA GLU A 49 -12.40 15.79 6.66
C GLU A 49 -12.57 15.02 7.97
N PHE A 50 -11.45 14.63 8.61
CA PHE A 50 -11.47 13.72 9.77
C PHE A 50 -11.21 14.42 11.11
N GLY A 51 -10.94 15.72 11.13
CA GLY A 51 -10.75 16.50 12.34
C GLY A 51 -9.64 15.95 13.23
N ASN A 52 -9.94 15.78 14.50
CA ASN A 52 -8.99 15.30 15.51
C ASN A 52 -8.68 13.79 15.44
N MET A 53 -9.32 13.06 14.53
CA MET A 53 -9.02 11.64 14.30
C MET A 53 -7.78 11.44 13.44
N VAL A 54 -7.34 12.47 12.69
CA VAL A 54 -6.21 12.38 11.77
C VAL A 54 -5.18 13.48 12.03
N VAL A 55 -3.90 13.09 12.11
CA VAL A 55 -2.75 13.98 11.98
C VAL A 55 -2.00 13.64 10.69
N ALA A 56 -1.64 14.64 9.90
CA ALA A 56 -1.02 14.39 8.62
C ALA A 56 0.25 15.24 8.43
N SER A 57 1.31 14.59 7.96
CA SER A 57 2.64 15.15 7.72
C SER A 57 2.95 15.16 6.23
N GLY A 58 3.47 16.26 5.71
CA GLY A 58 4.08 16.30 4.38
C GLY A 58 5.49 15.71 4.42
N GLY A 59 5.87 14.85 3.44
CA GLY A 59 7.22 14.32 3.36
C GLY A 59 7.36 13.15 2.39
N ASP A 60 8.61 12.77 2.15
CA ASP A 60 9.00 11.71 1.22
C ASP A 60 9.38 10.43 1.98
N VAL A 61 8.69 9.33 1.66
CA VAL A 61 8.98 8.00 2.26
C VAL A 61 10.39 7.51 1.96
N ALA A 62 11.01 7.96 0.86
CA ALA A 62 12.40 7.66 0.52
C ALA A 62 13.42 8.37 1.43
N GLN A 63 12.97 9.23 2.37
CA GLN A 63 13.78 9.91 3.37
C GLN A 63 13.49 9.34 4.78
N LEU A 64 14.50 8.77 5.44
CA LEU A 64 14.36 8.23 6.79
C LEU A 64 13.94 9.29 7.82
N ALA A 65 14.42 10.53 7.66
CA ALA A 65 14.07 11.64 8.54
C ALA A 65 12.57 11.95 8.52
N ASP A 66 11.94 11.91 7.35
CA ASP A 66 10.51 12.16 7.19
C ASP A 66 9.66 11.05 7.81
N ASN A 67 10.06 9.78 7.65
CA ASN A 67 9.41 8.66 8.31
C ASN A 67 9.51 8.78 9.85
N LYS A 68 10.69 9.12 10.39
CA LYS A 68 10.88 9.34 11.83
C LYS A 68 10.02 10.48 12.34
N ARG A 69 9.95 11.59 11.60
CA ARG A 69 9.11 12.75 11.95
C ARG A 69 7.63 12.34 11.97
N ALA A 70 7.13 11.64 10.96
CA ALA A 70 5.74 11.20 10.89
C ALA A 70 5.37 10.27 12.06
N VAL A 71 6.25 9.35 12.45
CA VAL A 71 6.07 8.52 13.65
C VAL A 71 6.01 9.39 14.90
N ALA A 72 6.96 10.32 15.08
CA ALA A 72 7.01 11.19 16.25
C ALA A 72 5.78 12.10 16.36
N GLU A 73 5.31 12.68 15.27
CA GLU A 73 4.09 13.49 15.22
C GLU A 73 2.84 12.66 15.54
N THR A 74 2.75 11.42 15.02
CA THR A 74 1.65 10.50 15.31
C THR A 74 1.62 10.12 16.80
N VAL A 75 2.76 9.74 17.36
CA VAL A 75 2.87 9.39 18.78
C VAL A 75 2.65 10.62 19.66
N GLY A 76 3.16 11.79 19.27
CA GLY A 76 2.93 13.05 19.98
C GLY A 76 1.46 13.45 20.06
N ALA A 77 0.72 13.24 18.97
CA ALA A 77 -0.72 13.54 18.91
C ALA A 77 -1.60 12.53 19.67
N PHE A 78 -1.23 11.24 19.63
CA PHE A 78 -2.14 10.16 20.07
C PHE A 78 -1.56 9.27 21.19
N GLY A 79 -0.33 9.49 21.62
CA GLY A 79 0.31 8.84 22.75
C GLY A 79 0.91 7.45 22.46
N ARG A 80 0.67 6.86 21.29
CA ARG A 80 1.12 5.50 20.93
C ARG A 80 1.13 5.26 19.44
N LEU A 81 1.69 4.12 19.00
CA LEU A 81 1.55 3.60 17.65
C LEU A 81 1.32 2.08 17.73
N ASP A 82 0.22 1.60 17.16
CA ASP A 82 -0.20 0.19 17.14
C ASP A 82 -0.06 -0.46 15.76
N ILE A 83 -0.23 0.33 14.70
CA ILE A 83 -0.29 -0.16 13.33
C ILE A 83 0.58 0.72 12.45
N PHE A 84 1.42 0.10 11.63
CA PHE A 84 2.11 0.78 10.53
C PHE A 84 1.62 0.21 9.19
N VAL A 85 1.20 1.10 8.27
CA VAL A 85 0.81 0.73 6.91
C VAL A 85 1.80 1.35 5.91
N GLY A 86 2.64 0.51 5.31
CA GLY A 86 3.58 0.88 4.25
C GLY A 86 2.88 0.82 2.90
N ASN A 87 2.17 1.91 2.51
CA ASN A 87 1.33 1.90 1.30
C ASN A 87 1.87 2.78 0.16
N ALA A 88 2.64 3.83 0.43
CA ALA A 88 3.15 4.71 -0.62
C ALA A 88 3.81 3.93 -1.77
N GLY A 89 3.50 4.31 -3.01
CA GLY A 89 4.03 3.65 -4.18
C GLY A 89 3.86 4.46 -5.46
N VAL A 90 4.70 4.14 -6.45
CA VAL A 90 4.67 4.64 -7.82
C VAL A 90 4.74 3.47 -8.79
N PHE A 91 4.41 3.71 -10.06
CA PHE A 91 4.23 2.69 -11.08
C PHE A 91 5.10 2.96 -12.32
N ASP A 92 5.54 1.94 -13.02
CA ASP A 92 6.36 2.09 -14.24
C ASP A 92 5.55 2.11 -15.54
N VAL A 93 4.21 2.17 -15.42
CA VAL A 93 3.27 2.27 -16.55
C VAL A 93 3.49 1.18 -17.62
N TYR A 94 3.85 -0.04 -17.17
CA TYR A 94 4.19 -1.19 -18.01
C TYR A 94 5.36 -0.94 -18.98
N ALA A 95 6.29 -0.01 -18.67
CA ALA A 95 7.41 0.31 -19.53
C ALA A 95 8.30 -0.93 -19.79
N PRO A 96 8.49 -1.35 -21.06
CA PRO A 96 9.35 -2.47 -21.40
C PRO A 96 10.83 -2.13 -21.17
N LEU A 97 11.60 -3.09 -20.65
CA LEU A 97 13.02 -2.88 -20.39
C LEU A 97 13.80 -2.42 -21.64
N ALA A 98 13.44 -2.93 -22.81
CA ALA A 98 14.10 -2.60 -24.07
C ALA A 98 13.89 -1.14 -24.54
N GLU A 99 12.90 -0.44 -24.01
CA GLU A 99 12.60 0.95 -24.37
C GLU A 99 13.33 1.98 -23.50
N PHE A 100 14.01 1.54 -22.44
CA PHE A 100 14.81 2.43 -21.61
C PHE A 100 16.18 2.68 -22.24
N SER A 101 16.61 3.96 -22.34
CA SER A 101 18.03 4.27 -22.43
C SER A 101 18.71 3.98 -21.10
N GLU A 102 20.04 3.79 -21.09
CA GLU A 102 20.81 3.51 -19.87
C GLU A 102 20.56 4.57 -18.78
N GLU A 103 20.59 5.86 -19.17
CA GLU A 103 20.35 6.98 -18.26
C GLU A 103 18.93 6.96 -17.66
N ARG A 104 17.91 6.76 -18.51
CA ARG A 104 16.51 6.70 -18.06
C ARG A 104 16.25 5.49 -17.19
N LEU A 105 16.88 4.35 -17.49
CA LEU A 105 16.75 3.14 -16.68
C LEU A 105 17.29 3.37 -15.26
N SER A 106 18.48 3.97 -15.13
CA SER A 106 19.08 4.29 -13.83
C SER A 106 18.17 5.20 -13.01
N ALA A 107 17.72 6.32 -13.58
CA ALA A 107 16.85 7.27 -12.91
C ALA A 107 15.49 6.66 -12.50
N ALA A 108 14.86 5.87 -13.39
CA ALA A 108 13.61 5.19 -13.14
C ALA A 108 13.75 4.13 -12.03
N PHE A 109 14.87 3.38 -12.02
CA PHE A 109 15.18 2.42 -10.96
C PHE A 109 15.30 3.12 -9.62
N ASP A 110 16.08 4.20 -9.54
CA ASP A 110 16.32 4.93 -8.29
C ASP A 110 15.03 5.53 -7.72
N GLU A 111 14.18 6.15 -8.56
CA GLU A 111 12.89 6.68 -8.12
C GLU A 111 11.95 5.57 -7.66
N LEU A 112 11.75 4.53 -8.48
CA LEU A 112 10.77 3.49 -8.20
C LEU A 112 11.16 2.65 -6.99
N PHE A 113 12.41 2.18 -6.90
CA PHE A 113 12.90 1.44 -5.74
C PHE A 113 13.05 2.34 -4.52
N GLY A 114 13.36 3.61 -4.72
CA GLY A 114 13.38 4.62 -3.66
C GLY A 114 12.04 4.70 -2.92
N VAL A 115 10.96 4.82 -3.67
CA VAL A 115 9.61 4.90 -3.09
C VAL A 115 9.11 3.53 -2.65
N ASN A 116 9.05 2.56 -3.56
CA ASN A 116 8.33 1.29 -3.33
C ASN A 116 9.06 0.34 -2.37
N VAL A 117 10.39 0.37 -2.35
CA VAL A 117 11.19 -0.57 -1.55
C VAL A 117 11.84 0.14 -0.37
N LYS A 118 12.73 1.11 -0.62
CA LYS A 118 13.46 1.84 0.42
C LYS A 118 12.49 2.53 1.38
N GLY A 119 11.38 3.12 0.87
CA GLY A 119 10.31 3.70 1.69
C GLY A 119 9.70 2.70 2.67
N CYS A 120 9.46 1.45 2.26
CA CYS A 120 8.98 0.40 3.15
C CYS A 120 9.99 0.06 4.26
N PHE A 121 11.29 -0.06 3.91
CA PHE A 121 12.36 -0.28 4.91
C PHE A 121 12.46 0.88 5.91
N PHE A 122 12.40 2.12 5.43
CA PHE A 122 12.54 3.29 6.28
C PHE A 122 11.33 3.49 7.20
N GLY A 123 10.12 3.26 6.67
CA GLY A 123 8.90 3.29 7.48
C GLY A 123 8.90 2.20 8.56
N ALA A 124 9.24 0.96 8.18
CA ALA A 124 9.38 -0.14 9.14
C ALA A 124 10.40 0.19 10.24
N LYS A 125 11.60 0.67 9.85
CA LYS A 125 12.66 1.04 10.80
C LYS A 125 12.25 2.15 11.75
N ALA A 126 11.52 3.16 11.27
CA ALA A 126 11.04 4.26 12.07
C ALA A 126 9.93 3.83 13.05
N ALA A 127 8.97 2.99 12.58
CA ALA A 127 7.82 2.56 13.37
C ALA A 127 8.14 1.46 14.39
N LEU A 128 9.12 0.59 14.10
CA LEU A 128 9.40 -0.62 14.89
C LEU A 128 9.57 -0.38 16.39
N PRO A 129 10.30 0.64 16.89
CA PRO A 129 10.44 0.85 18.33
C PRO A 129 9.11 1.08 19.04
N GLU A 130 8.18 1.79 18.42
CA GLU A 130 6.87 2.07 19.00
C GLU A 130 5.94 0.85 18.90
N LEU A 131 5.98 0.12 17.79
CA LEU A 131 5.21 -1.11 17.60
C LEU A 131 5.61 -2.23 18.57
N ILE A 132 6.89 -2.32 18.95
CA ILE A 132 7.37 -3.27 19.96
C ILE A 132 6.71 -2.97 21.33
N LYS A 133 6.56 -1.70 21.71
CA LYS A 133 5.94 -1.30 22.99
C LYS A 133 4.47 -1.70 23.06
N THR A 134 3.80 -1.72 21.91
CA THR A 134 2.36 -1.97 21.83
C THR A 134 2.02 -3.39 21.37
N GLU A 135 3.02 -4.24 21.07
CA GLU A 135 2.83 -5.54 20.43
C GLU A 135 1.97 -5.42 19.16
N GLY A 136 2.33 -4.43 18.33
CA GLY A 136 1.57 -3.95 17.21
C GLY A 136 1.67 -4.79 15.94
N SER A 137 1.36 -4.17 14.79
CA SER A 137 1.44 -4.82 13.49
C SER A 137 1.92 -3.88 12.39
N MET A 138 2.53 -4.47 11.36
CA MET A 138 2.84 -3.83 10.08
C MET A 138 2.04 -4.49 8.96
N VAL A 139 1.48 -3.68 8.06
CA VAL A 139 0.84 -4.16 6.84
C VAL A 139 1.39 -3.40 5.64
N PHE A 140 1.98 -4.12 4.68
CA PHE A 140 2.56 -3.50 3.49
C PHE A 140 1.68 -3.71 2.27
N THR A 141 1.59 -2.69 1.43
CA THR A 141 0.96 -2.78 0.11
C THR A 141 1.93 -3.43 -0.88
N ALA A 142 1.81 -4.74 -1.04
CA ALA A 142 2.44 -5.48 -2.12
C ALA A 142 1.69 -5.21 -3.45
N SER A 143 1.51 -6.20 -4.26
CA SER A 143 0.70 -6.23 -5.49
C SER A 143 0.61 -7.68 -5.96
N VAL A 144 -0.37 -8.00 -6.79
CA VAL A 144 -0.33 -9.24 -7.58
C VAL A 144 0.94 -9.32 -8.43
N ALA A 145 1.50 -8.17 -8.85
CA ALA A 145 2.80 -8.08 -9.51
C ALA A 145 3.99 -8.52 -8.63
N GLY A 146 3.83 -8.58 -7.32
CA GLY A 146 4.84 -9.12 -6.40
C GLY A 146 4.75 -10.64 -6.21
N LEU A 147 3.74 -11.27 -6.76
CA LEU A 147 3.49 -12.71 -6.68
C LEU A 147 3.63 -13.40 -8.04
N ASN A 148 3.36 -12.67 -9.13
CA ASN A 148 3.37 -13.16 -10.51
C ASN A 148 3.80 -12.06 -11.48
N SER A 149 4.04 -12.43 -12.73
CA SER A 149 4.26 -11.48 -13.84
C SER A 149 2.94 -10.87 -14.34
N GLY A 150 3.04 -9.81 -15.14
CA GLY A 150 1.91 -9.22 -15.87
C GLY A 150 1.12 -8.13 -15.15
N GLY A 151 1.41 -7.87 -13.86
CA GLY A 151 0.75 -6.81 -13.09
C GLY A 151 1.46 -5.45 -13.11
N GLY A 152 2.50 -5.29 -13.95
CA GLY A 152 3.30 -4.08 -14.12
C GLY A 152 4.45 -4.34 -15.07
N GLY A 153 5.26 -3.32 -15.35
CA GLY A 153 6.52 -3.46 -16.07
C GLY A 153 7.61 -4.10 -15.23
N THR A 154 8.82 -4.16 -15.79
CA THR A 154 9.95 -4.90 -15.19
C THR A 154 10.35 -4.33 -13.82
N LEU A 155 10.48 -3.01 -13.71
CA LEU A 155 10.91 -2.36 -12.47
C LEU A 155 9.85 -2.50 -11.36
N TYR A 156 8.58 -2.25 -11.70
CA TYR A 156 7.49 -2.36 -10.73
C TYR A 156 7.34 -3.79 -10.21
N THR A 157 7.32 -4.77 -11.12
CA THR A 157 7.24 -6.20 -10.76
C THR A 157 8.40 -6.60 -9.84
N ALA A 158 9.64 -6.23 -10.16
CA ALA A 158 10.81 -6.49 -9.31
C ALA A 158 10.67 -5.83 -7.93
N SER A 159 10.22 -4.57 -7.87
CA SER A 159 10.04 -3.85 -6.61
C SER A 159 9.00 -4.49 -5.71
N LYS A 160 7.88 -4.98 -6.28
CA LYS A 160 6.82 -5.62 -5.50
C LYS A 160 7.19 -7.03 -5.03
N HIS A 161 8.03 -7.77 -5.77
CA HIS A 161 8.66 -8.99 -5.27
C HIS A 161 9.62 -8.70 -4.10
N ALA A 162 10.39 -7.60 -4.16
CA ALA A 162 11.24 -7.18 -3.05
C ALA A 162 10.41 -6.86 -1.78
N VAL A 163 9.25 -6.21 -1.92
CA VAL A 163 8.33 -5.96 -0.79
C VAL A 163 7.80 -7.26 -0.20
N VAL A 164 7.45 -8.26 -1.02
CA VAL A 164 7.05 -9.60 -0.54
C VAL A 164 8.17 -10.27 0.26
N GLY A 165 9.41 -10.18 -0.23
CA GLY A 165 10.60 -10.67 0.50
C GLY A 165 10.79 -9.97 1.84
N LEU A 166 10.66 -8.63 1.86
CA LEU A 166 10.73 -7.82 3.08
C LEU A 166 9.68 -8.26 4.11
N ILE A 167 8.41 -8.43 3.70
CA ILE A 167 7.32 -8.85 4.60
C ILE A 167 7.66 -10.19 5.27
N LYS A 168 8.10 -11.17 4.48
CA LYS A 168 8.43 -12.52 4.99
C LYS A 168 9.60 -12.48 5.98
N GLN A 169 10.66 -11.74 5.64
CA GLN A 169 11.84 -11.64 6.50
C GLN A 169 11.53 -10.89 7.80
N LEU A 170 10.86 -9.73 7.72
CA LEU A 170 10.47 -8.99 8.92
C LEU A 170 9.53 -9.78 9.83
N ALA A 171 8.61 -10.57 9.26
CA ALA A 171 7.70 -11.39 10.05
C ALA A 171 8.43 -12.37 10.96
N VAL A 172 9.56 -12.91 10.52
CA VAL A 172 10.42 -13.79 11.33
C VAL A 172 11.27 -12.98 12.33
N GLU A 173 11.85 -11.87 11.85
CA GLU A 173 12.83 -11.09 12.60
C GLU A 173 12.23 -10.39 13.83
N VAL A 174 10.98 -9.88 13.71
CA VAL A 174 10.35 -9.08 14.77
C VAL A 174 9.36 -9.87 15.63
N ALA A 175 9.09 -11.13 15.29
CA ALA A 175 8.25 -12.00 16.11
C ALA A 175 8.93 -12.28 17.47
N PRO A 176 8.17 -12.53 18.55
CA PRO A 176 6.71 -12.51 18.63
C PRO A 176 6.12 -11.12 18.90
N ARG A 177 6.96 -10.07 18.94
CA ARG A 177 6.57 -8.72 19.41
C ARG A 177 5.71 -7.95 18.42
N VAL A 178 5.92 -8.15 17.09
CA VAL A 178 5.19 -7.44 16.04
C VAL A 178 4.79 -8.44 14.96
N ARG A 179 3.54 -8.36 14.49
CA ARG A 179 3.08 -9.12 13.33
C ARG A 179 3.36 -8.32 12.06
N VAL A 180 3.76 -8.99 10.99
CA VAL A 180 4.04 -8.33 9.70
C VAL A 180 3.36 -9.09 8.58
N ASN A 181 2.48 -8.42 7.83
CA ASN A 181 1.73 -9.01 6.74
C ASN A 181 1.68 -8.07 5.53
N GLY A 182 1.12 -8.53 4.44
CA GLY A 182 0.92 -7.75 3.22
C GLY A 182 -0.47 -7.90 2.63
N VAL A 183 -0.89 -6.89 1.91
CA VAL A 183 -2.03 -6.94 1.00
C VAL A 183 -1.48 -6.85 -0.42
N ALA A 184 -1.95 -7.71 -1.31
CA ALA A 184 -1.60 -7.73 -2.73
C ALA A 184 -2.83 -7.37 -3.57
N PRO A 185 -3.06 -6.07 -3.85
CA PRO A 185 -4.14 -5.65 -4.72
C PRO A 185 -3.96 -6.13 -6.15
N GLY A 186 -5.07 -6.45 -6.81
CA GLY A 186 -5.17 -6.52 -8.27
C GLY A 186 -5.36 -5.15 -8.91
N GLY A 187 -5.77 -5.12 -10.17
CA GLY A 187 -6.13 -3.89 -10.87
C GLY A 187 -7.24 -3.17 -10.12
N THR A 188 -6.95 -1.95 -9.65
CA THR A 188 -7.83 -1.13 -8.81
C THR A 188 -7.92 0.27 -9.40
N ILE A 189 -9.10 0.86 -9.46
CA ILE A 189 -9.31 2.22 -9.95
C ILE A 189 -8.72 3.20 -8.93
N THR A 190 -7.51 3.71 -9.21
CA THR A 190 -6.75 4.56 -8.29
C THR A 190 -6.01 5.67 -9.02
N ASP A 191 -5.57 6.69 -8.28
CA ASP A 191 -4.61 7.71 -8.76
C ASP A 191 -3.14 7.21 -8.58
N LEU A 192 -2.87 5.92 -8.91
CA LEU A 192 -1.50 5.42 -8.92
C LEU A 192 -0.76 5.97 -10.13
N ARG A 193 0.20 6.84 -9.88
CA ARG A 193 0.90 7.61 -10.92
C ARG A 193 2.19 6.95 -11.35
N GLY A 194 2.62 7.32 -12.56
CA GLY A 194 3.91 6.93 -13.11
C GLY A 194 5.09 7.65 -12.47
N LEU A 195 6.26 7.48 -13.06
CA LEU A 195 7.52 8.04 -12.57
C LEU A 195 7.69 9.49 -13.03
N ALA A 196 8.08 10.37 -12.11
CA ALA A 196 8.33 11.78 -12.40
C ALA A 196 9.55 11.96 -13.34
N VAL A 197 10.59 11.15 -13.17
CA VAL A 197 11.78 11.16 -14.04
C VAL A 197 11.48 10.75 -15.49
N LEU A 198 10.32 10.13 -15.74
CA LEU A 198 9.83 9.77 -17.06
C LEU A 198 8.70 10.68 -17.55
N HIS A 199 8.34 11.73 -16.80
CA HIS A 199 7.20 12.61 -17.05
C HIS A 199 5.85 11.87 -17.13
N GLN A 200 5.68 10.83 -16.31
CA GLN A 200 4.50 9.97 -16.27
C GLN A 200 3.63 10.23 -15.01
N ASP A 201 3.98 11.22 -14.19
CA ASP A 201 3.31 11.53 -12.92
C ASP A 201 2.12 12.50 -13.07
N GLY A 202 1.83 12.97 -14.29
CA GLY A 202 0.75 13.92 -14.58
C GLY A 202 -0.67 13.31 -14.46
N SER A 203 -0.82 12.01 -14.73
CA SER A 203 -2.11 11.30 -14.69
C SER A 203 -1.93 9.84 -14.31
N SER A 204 -3.03 9.16 -13.98
CA SER A 204 -3.04 7.71 -13.75
C SER A 204 -3.79 7.01 -14.87
N GLN A 205 -3.19 6.01 -15.50
CA GLN A 205 -3.88 5.15 -16.48
C GLN A 205 -5.01 4.30 -15.88
N PHE A 206 -5.10 4.22 -14.56
CA PHE A 206 -6.18 3.50 -13.87
C PHE A 206 -7.46 4.35 -13.73
N THR A 207 -7.45 5.58 -14.21
CA THR A 207 -8.61 6.48 -14.27
C THR A 207 -9.03 6.84 -15.71
N ASP A 208 -8.35 6.27 -16.72
CA ASP A 208 -8.66 6.49 -18.12
C ASP A 208 -10.03 5.90 -18.51
N PRO A 209 -10.72 6.48 -19.50
CA PRO A 209 -11.94 5.90 -20.05
C PRO A 209 -11.76 4.45 -20.49
N GLY A 210 -12.74 3.58 -20.17
CA GLY A 210 -12.68 2.14 -20.47
C GLY A 210 -11.86 1.29 -19.48
N THR A 211 -11.20 1.90 -18.48
CA THR A 211 -10.47 1.15 -17.46
C THR A 211 -11.39 0.23 -16.66
N GLU A 212 -12.58 0.70 -16.30
CA GLU A 212 -13.56 -0.09 -15.55
C GLU A 212 -13.96 -1.38 -16.29
N GLU A 213 -14.29 -1.27 -17.58
CA GLU A 213 -14.65 -2.41 -18.43
C GLU A 213 -13.47 -3.37 -18.60
N ARG A 214 -12.26 -2.85 -18.80
CA ARG A 214 -11.04 -3.67 -18.92
C ARG A 214 -10.73 -4.43 -17.64
N LEU A 215 -10.85 -3.79 -16.48
CA LEU A 215 -10.58 -4.42 -15.19
C LEU A 215 -11.65 -5.46 -14.84
N SER A 216 -12.93 -5.12 -15.00
CA SER A 216 -14.04 -6.06 -14.71
C SER A 216 -14.03 -7.26 -15.64
N GLY A 217 -13.75 -7.07 -16.93
CA GLY A 217 -13.64 -8.16 -17.90
C GLY A 217 -12.44 -9.10 -17.66
N GLY A 218 -11.46 -8.68 -16.88
CA GLY A 218 -10.21 -9.42 -16.63
C GLY A 218 -10.23 -10.33 -15.40
N ASN A 219 -11.33 -10.45 -14.66
CA ASN A 219 -11.39 -11.24 -13.44
C ASN A 219 -12.71 -12.00 -13.26
N PRO A 220 -12.72 -13.13 -12.52
CA PRO A 220 -13.89 -13.99 -12.31
C PRO A 220 -15.10 -13.31 -11.66
N LEU A 221 -14.89 -12.36 -10.76
CA LEU A 221 -15.98 -11.64 -10.10
C LEU A 221 -16.59 -10.54 -10.96
N GLN A 222 -15.97 -10.23 -12.11
CA GLN A 222 -16.38 -9.14 -13.02
C GLN A 222 -16.49 -7.78 -12.32
N LEU A 223 -15.55 -7.52 -11.42
CA LEU A 223 -15.48 -6.29 -10.62
C LEU A 223 -14.31 -5.42 -11.05
N ALA A 224 -14.56 -4.14 -11.31
CA ALA A 224 -13.52 -3.13 -11.31
C ALA A 224 -13.32 -2.67 -9.86
N LEU A 225 -12.30 -3.22 -9.20
CA LEU A 225 -12.05 -2.96 -7.79
C LEU A 225 -11.84 -1.48 -7.52
N GLN A 226 -12.51 -0.99 -6.48
CA GLN A 226 -12.34 0.33 -5.92
C GLN A 226 -11.39 0.28 -4.72
N PRO A 227 -10.74 1.39 -4.32
CA PRO A 227 -9.90 1.45 -3.12
C PRO A 227 -10.61 0.95 -1.86
N ALA A 228 -11.91 1.18 -1.73
CA ALA A 228 -12.72 0.74 -0.60
C ALA A 228 -12.80 -0.80 -0.49
N ASP A 229 -12.77 -1.53 -1.63
CA ASP A 229 -12.80 -3.00 -1.64
C ASP A 229 -11.51 -3.59 -1.05
N ILE A 230 -10.41 -2.84 -1.15
CA ILE A 230 -9.09 -3.25 -0.66
C ILE A 230 -8.93 -2.97 0.84
N ALA A 231 -9.53 -1.87 1.35
CA ALA A 231 -9.30 -1.37 2.70
C ALA A 231 -9.66 -2.38 3.80
N GLY A 232 -10.68 -3.21 3.58
CA GLY A 232 -11.10 -4.25 4.55
C GLY A 232 -10.01 -5.26 4.89
N ALA A 233 -9.12 -5.60 3.94
CA ALA A 233 -8.00 -6.50 4.18
C ALA A 233 -6.98 -5.91 5.17
N TYR A 234 -6.74 -4.60 5.11
CA TYR A 234 -5.87 -3.91 6.07
C TYR A 234 -6.47 -3.90 7.47
N VAL A 235 -7.77 -3.65 7.61
CA VAL A 235 -8.47 -3.75 8.90
C VAL A 235 -8.31 -5.13 9.50
N PHE A 236 -8.60 -6.18 8.71
CA PHE A 236 -8.48 -7.57 9.14
C PHE A 236 -7.06 -7.90 9.62
N LEU A 237 -6.03 -7.62 8.81
CA LEU A 237 -4.64 -7.95 9.13
C LEU A 237 -4.09 -7.12 10.30
N SER A 238 -4.62 -5.93 10.53
CA SER A 238 -4.26 -5.06 11.66
C SER A 238 -4.94 -5.47 12.96
N SER A 239 -6.09 -6.13 12.90
CA SER A 239 -6.88 -6.52 14.08
C SER A 239 -6.09 -7.44 15.02
N ARG A 240 -6.02 -7.05 16.30
CA ARG A 240 -5.35 -7.81 17.36
C ARG A 240 -6.06 -9.14 17.68
N THR A 241 -7.36 -9.19 17.46
CA THR A 241 -8.19 -10.37 17.73
C THR A 241 -8.33 -11.26 16.52
N SER A 242 -8.73 -10.69 15.35
CA SER A 242 -9.07 -11.48 14.17
C SER A 242 -7.83 -12.00 13.43
N ALA A 243 -6.67 -11.31 13.51
CA ALA A 243 -5.42 -11.69 12.87
C ALA A 243 -4.29 -12.07 13.85
N ARG A 244 -4.62 -12.43 15.08
CA ARG A 244 -3.63 -12.75 16.13
C ARG A 244 -2.64 -13.84 15.71
N GLY A 245 -3.08 -14.83 14.97
CA GLY A 245 -2.27 -15.96 14.51
C GLY A 245 -1.66 -15.77 13.12
N ILE A 246 -1.71 -14.54 12.55
CA ILE A 246 -1.30 -14.30 11.16
C ILE A 246 -0.08 -13.38 11.12
N THR A 247 1.05 -13.90 10.63
CA THR A 247 2.26 -13.15 10.31
C THR A 247 2.96 -13.76 9.09
N GLY A 248 3.59 -12.96 8.25
CA GLY A 248 4.23 -13.39 6.99
C GLY A 248 3.26 -13.68 5.84
N ALA A 249 1.94 -13.48 6.04
CA ALA A 249 0.94 -13.71 5.02
C ALA A 249 0.86 -12.55 4.02
N ILE A 250 0.57 -12.91 2.75
CA ILE A 250 0.23 -11.96 1.69
C ILE A 250 -1.20 -12.25 1.24
N MET A 251 -2.12 -11.36 1.61
CA MET A 251 -3.53 -11.51 1.24
C MET A 251 -3.79 -10.85 -0.12
N THR A 252 -4.18 -11.64 -1.11
CA THR A 252 -4.62 -11.12 -2.41
C THR A 252 -6.03 -10.56 -2.32
N VAL A 253 -6.23 -9.36 -2.91
CA VAL A 253 -7.54 -8.74 -3.12
C VAL A 253 -7.59 -8.31 -4.58
N ASP A 254 -7.96 -9.22 -5.47
CA ASP A 254 -7.79 -9.10 -6.92
C ASP A 254 -9.01 -9.56 -7.72
N ALA A 255 -10.15 -9.77 -7.06
CA ALA A 255 -11.35 -10.30 -7.66
C ALA A 255 -11.15 -11.66 -8.40
N GLY A 256 -10.08 -12.39 -8.02
CA GLY A 256 -9.73 -13.67 -8.63
C GLY A 256 -8.91 -13.54 -9.93
N ALA A 257 -8.39 -12.36 -10.27
CA ALA A 257 -7.65 -12.12 -11.52
C ALA A 257 -6.42 -13.04 -11.68
N MET A 258 -5.83 -13.49 -10.56
CA MET A 258 -4.67 -14.40 -10.56
C MET A 258 -5.04 -15.88 -10.76
N LEU A 259 -6.32 -16.23 -10.71
CA LEU A 259 -6.77 -17.61 -10.90
C LEU A 259 -6.77 -17.96 -12.40
N ARG A 260 -6.22 -19.13 -12.73
CA ARG A 260 -6.39 -19.67 -14.08
C ARG A 260 -7.83 -20.16 -14.25
N VAL A 261 -8.65 -19.43 -14.97
CA VAL A 261 -9.97 -19.92 -15.39
C VAL A 261 -9.75 -20.86 -16.58
N PRO A 262 -10.11 -22.14 -16.51
CA PRO A 262 -10.09 -23.02 -17.68
C PRO A 262 -10.97 -22.38 -18.78
N ARG A 263 -10.42 -22.23 -20.00
CA ARG A 263 -11.24 -21.79 -21.14
C ARG A 263 -12.40 -22.78 -21.27
N ARG A 264 -13.61 -22.31 -21.06
CA ARG A 264 -14.80 -23.10 -21.45
C ARG A 264 -14.73 -23.26 -22.97
N THR A 265 -14.50 -24.47 -23.44
CA THR A 265 -14.71 -24.80 -24.84
C THR A 265 -16.17 -24.47 -25.15
N PRO A 266 -16.49 -23.74 -26.22
CA PRO A 266 -17.88 -23.56 -26.63
C PRO A 266 -18.47 -24.94 -26.78
N GLN A 267 -19.48 -25.29 -25.98
CA GLN A 267 -20.27 -26.46 -26.24
C GLN A 267 -21.00 -26.16 -27.55
N ASN A 268 -20.73 -26.96 -28.60
CA ASN A 268 -21.48 -26.93 -29.82
C ASN A 268 -22.98 -27.06 -29.45
N GLN A 269 -23.72 -25.97 -29.74
CA GLN A 269 -25.18 -25.99 -29.75
C GLN A 269 -25.67 -26.84 -30.91
#